data_bfeed168e67704926d4d502de1789669
#
_entry.id   bfeed168e67704926d4d502de1789669
#
_cell.length_a   1.000
_cell.length_b   1.000
_cell.length_c   1.000
_cell.angle_alpha   90.00
_cell.angle_beta   90.00
_cell.angle_gamma   90.00
#
_symmetry.space_group_name_H-M   'P 1'
#
loop_
_entity.id
_entity.type
_entity.pdbx_description
1 polymer ?
#
loop_
_entity_poly.entity_id
_entity_poly.type
_entity_poly.pdbx_seq_one_letter_code
_entity_poly.pdbx_strand_id
1 'polypeptide(L)'
;MKHFLLSVFILLLSCSQKTSLYAQPKIKVVVLAERGEIHESFVATALEWLKAYNKKSKLEYTIITNADTITSTFLADHKLFIQLNYPPYRWSDKAKAAFEDYIDNGKGAWIGFHHAALLGEFDGFAMWDWFSDFLGGIRFKNYVASRVDGEVYIEDKKHPIFHKLPSHFNLPKEEWYTFDKNPRANTHVLANVDENSYKPSTTIKMGDHPVIWTNPKKKAKNIYFLFGHHGGLFDSKEFTKLFANTIEWSIKTK
;
A
#
# COMPACT_ATOMS: atom_id res chain seq x y z
N MET A 1 56.89 -3.59 68.18
CA MET A 1 55.95 -4.19 67.23
C MET A 1 55.36 -3.07 66.42
N LYS A 2 55.83 -2.93 65.12
CA LYS A 2 55.41 -1.85 64.25
C LYS A 2 54.41 -2.49 63.21
N HIS A 3 53.17 -2.02 63.27
CA HIS A 3 52.16 -2.46 62.29
C HIS A 3 52.26 -1.62 60.99
N PHE A 4 52.54 -2.29 59.90
CA PHE A 4 52.56 -1.71 58.53
C PHE A 4 51.17 -1.86 57.91
N LEU A 5 50.46 -0.72 57.73
CA LEU A 5 49.20 -0.67 57.03
C LEU A 5 49.50 -0.53 55.53
N LEU A 6 49.12 -1.56 54.75
CA LEU A 6 49.23 -1.59 53.32
C LEU A 6 47.91 -1.05 52.71
N SER A 7 47.94 0.17 52.20
CA SER A 7 46.78 0.77 51.51
C SER A 7 46.76 0.29 50.04
N VAL A 8 45.77 -0.51 49.69
CA VAL A 8 45.53 -0.92 48.31
C VAL A 8 44.70 0.14 47.59
N PHE A 9 45.28 0.82 46.62
CA PHE A 9 44.61 1.78 45.75
C PHE A 9 43.98 0.99 44.60
N ILE A 10 42.63 0.83 44.58
CA ILE A 10 41.92 0.27 43.45
C ILE A 10 41.64 1.36 42.44
N LEU A 11 42.39 1.36 41.32
CA LEU A 11 42.13 2.22 40.18
C LEU A 11 40.92 1.65 39.42
N LEU A 12 39.76 2.27 39.56
CA LEU A 12 38.58 2.01 38.73
C LEU A 12 38.80 2.64 37.33
N LEU A 13 39.24 1.86 36.36
CA LEU A 13 39.21 2.25 34.96
C LEU A 13 37.72 2.26 34.48
N SER A 14 37.13 3.44 34.46
CA SER A 14 35.84 3.66 33.80
C SER A 14 36.04 3.57 32.27
N CYS A 15 35.79 2.40 31.72
CA CYS A 15 35.73 2.20 30.27
C CYS A 15 34.46 2.88 29.75
N SER A 16 34.59 4.12 29.29
CA SER A 16 33.53 4.88 28.63
C SER A 16 33.30 4.24 27.25
N GLN A 17 32.35 3.32 27.15
CA GLN A 17 31.88 2.80 25.84
C GLN A 17 31.22 3.97 25.13
N LYS A 18 31.91 4.55 24.15
CA LYS A 18 31.31 5.41 23.13
C LYS A 18 30.38 4.54 22.31
N THR A 19 29.09 4.50 22.65
CA THR A 19 28.04 3.96 21.79
C THR A 19 28.02 4.82 20.53
N SER A 20 28.65 4.32 19.48
CA SER A 20 28.53 4.93 18.16
C SER A 20 27.05 4.91 17.76
N LEU A 21 26.45 6.09 17.73
CA LEU A 21 25.09 6.33 17.23
C LEU A 21 25.12 6.17 15.69
N TYR A 22 25.29 4.94 15.19
CA TYR A 22 25.01 4.67 13.79
C TYR A 22 23.50 4.88 13.60
N ALA A 23 23.15 5.90 12.81
CA ALA A 23 21.77 6.10 12.41
C ALA A 23 21.27 4.80 11.76
N GLN A 24 20.17 4.25 12.27
CA GLN A 24 19.56 3.04 11.69
C GLN A 24 19.27 3.31 10.21
N PRO A 25 19.62 2.36 9.30
CA PRO A 25 19.39 2.53 7.88
C PRO A 25 17.89 2.77 7.63
N LYS A 26 17.60 3.75 6.77
CA LYS A 26 16.23 4.03 6.38
C LYS A 26 15.68 2.90 5.52
N ILE A 27 14.39 2.61 5.68
CA ILE A 27 13.68 1.64 4.85
C ILE A 27 13.33 2.32 3.53
N LYS A 28 13.84 1.81 2.42
CA LYS A 28 13.57 2.36 1.07
C LYS A 28 12.20 1.91 0.58
N VAL A 29 11.43 2.86 0.06
CA VAL A 29 10.07 2.69 -0.46
C VAL A 29 9.98 3.31 -1.85
N VAL A 30 9.54 2.55 -2.84
CA VAL A 30 9.19 3.08 -4.17
C VAL A 30 7.77 3.61 -4.12
N VAL A 31 7.55 4.78 -4.69
CA VAL A 31 6.22 5.33 -4.94
C VAL A 31 6.09 5.57 -6.44
N LEU A 32 5.32 4.72 -7.13
CA LEU A 32 4.95 4.90 -8.53
C LEU A 32 3.68 5.75 -8.59
N ALA A 33 3.81 6.98 -9.06
CA ALA A 33 2.77 7.99 -9.05
C ALA A 33 2.27 8.29 -10.48
N GLU A 34 0.99 8.06 -10.74
CA GLU A 34 0.35 8.58 -11.95
C GLU A 34 0.35 10.12 -11.90
N ARG A 35 0.69 10.77 -13.02
CA ARG A 35 0.76 12.24 -13.09
C ARG A 35 0.01 12.77 -14.32
N GLY A 36 -0.63 13.93 -14.13
CA GLY A 36 -1.31 14.63 -15.23
C GLY A 36 -2.61 14.00 -15.71
N GLU A 37 -3.18 13.08 -14.93
CA GLU A 37 -4.44 12.38 -15.24
C GLU A 37 -5.56 12.81 -14.29
N ILE A 38 -6.74 12.21 -14.47
CA ILE A 38 -7.94 12.53 -13.67
C ILE A 38 -7.79 12.27 -12.18
N HIS A 39 -6.82 11.44 -11.77
CA HIS A 39 -6.51 11.12 -10.37
C HIS A 39 -5.38 11.98 -9.78
N GLU A 40 -4.93 13.04 -10.49
CA GLU A 40 -3.83 13.92 -10.04
C GLU A 40 -4.09 14.45 -8.62
N SER A 41 -5.33 14.79 -8.27
CA SER A 41 -5.66 15.30 -6.94
C SER A 41 -5.38 14.28 -5.82
N PHE A 42 -5.68 12.99 -6.03
CA PHE A 42 -5.32 11.93 -5.08
C PHE A 42 -3.80 11.78 -4.98
N VAL A 43 -3.13 11.70 -6.13
CA VAL A 43 -1.69 11.45 -6.18
C VAL A 43 -0.91 12.59 -5.52
N ALA A 44 -1.25 13.85 -5.84
CA ALA A 44 -0.60 15.00 -5.23
C ALA A 44 -0.79 15.06 -3.71
N THR A 45 -2.03 14.81 -3.23
CA THR A 45 -2.32 14.79 -1.79
C THR A 45 -1.63 13.62 -1.10
N ALA A 46 -1.59 12.44 -1.75
CA ALA A 46 -0.86 11.27 -1.24
C ALA A 46 0.63 11.55 -1.04
N LEU A 47 1.27 12.20 -2.01
CA LEU A 47 2.70 12.55 -1.93
C LEU A 47 2.98 13.55 -0.80
N GLU A 48 2.14 14.56 -0.62
CA GLU A 48 2.29 15.49 0.50
C GLU A 48 2.02 14.82 1.85
N TRP A 49 1.04 13.93 1.93
CA TRP A 49 0.78 13.15 3.13
C TRP A 49 1.97 12.21 3.46
N LEU A 50 2.52 11.49 2.48
CA LEU A 50 3.69 10.64 2.65
C LEU A 50 4.91 11.43 3.14
N LYS A 51 5.13 12.64 2.61
CA LYS A 51 6.17 13.55 3.06
C LYS A 51 5.99 13.97 4.53
N ALA A 52 4.75 14.28 4.92
CA ALA A 52 4.42 14.61 6.31
C ALA A 52 4.57 13.40 7.24
N TYR A 53 4.13 12.21 6.78
CA TYR A 53 4.26 10.95 7.50
C TYR A 53 5.73 10.58 7.74
N ASN A 54 6.61 10.83 6.76
CA ASN A 54 8.04 10.54 6.85
C ASN A 54 8.78 11.33 7.93
N LYS A 55 8.28 12.49 8.33
CA LYS A 55 8.86 13.24 9.47
C LYS A 55 8.84 12.46 10.78
N LYS A 56 7.95 11.46 10.89
CA LYS A 56 7.76 10.59 12.07
C LYS A 56 8.24 9.15 11.84
N SER A 57 8.58 8.79 10.60
CA SER A 57 8.98 7.45 10.20
C SER A 57 10.42 7.42 9.71
N LYS A 58 11.03 6.23 9.68
CA LYS A 58 12.40 6.02 9.15
C LYS A 58 12.36 5.55 7.70
N LEU A 59 11.50 6.16 6.88
CA LEU A 59 11.34 5.78 5.48
C LEU A 59 12.13 6.70 4.56
N GLU A 60 12.54 6.17 3.41
CA GLU A 60 13.15 6.91 2.33
C GLU A 60 12.35 6.63 1.05
N TYR A 61 11.67 7.63 0.52
CA TYR A 61 10.85 7.50 -0.66
C TYR A 61 11.63 7.78 -1.94
N THR A 62 11.57 6.85 -2.90
CA THR A 62 11.96 7.04 -4.29
C THR A 62 10.68 7.20 -5.12
N ILE A 63 10.38 8.44 -5.53
CA ILE A 63 9.18 8.73 -6.32
C ILE A 63 9.52 8.59 -7.79
N ILE A 64 8.78 7.75 -8.52
CA ILE A 64 8.87 7.56 -9.97
C ILE A 64 7.51 7.85 -10.61
N THR A 65 7.51 8.37 -11.83
CA THR A 65 6.30 8.77 -12.57
C THR A 65 6.02 7.91 -13.79
N ASN A 66 6.87 6.93 -14.05
CA ASN A 66 6.66 5.91 -15.07
C ASN A 66 7.29 4.58 -14.62
N ALA A 67 6.91 3.49 -15.26
CA ALA A 67 7.40 2.16 -14.92
C ALA A 67 8.74 1.79 -15.59
N ASP A 68 9.30 2.61 -16.48
CA ASP A 68 10.48 2.26 -17.27
C ASP A 68 11.75 2.11 -16.44
N THR A 69 11.80 2.79 -15.28
CA THR A 69 12.92 2.67 -14.32
C THR A 69 12.86 1.37 -13.51
N ILE A 70 11.76 0.63 -13.55
CA ILE A 70 11.56 -0.59 -12.76
C ILE A 70 12.40 -1.71 -13.37
N THR A 71 13.37 -2.18 -12.58
CA THR A 71 14.23 -3.34 -12.88
C THR A 71 14.39 -4.18 -11.62
N SER A 72 14.81 -5.43 -11.76
CA SER A 72 15.10 -6.28 -10.60
C SER A 72 16.16 -5.68 -9.68
N THR A 73 17.19 -5.05 -10.23
CA THR A 73 18.23 -4.35 -9.46
C THR A 73 17.65 -3.15 -8.71
N PHE A 74 16.81 -2.34 -9.38
CA PHE A 74 16.16 -1.20 -8.74
C PHE A 74 15.26 -1.64 -7.58
N LEU A 75 14.45 -2.69 -7.77
CA LEU A 75 13.54 -3.20 -6.75
C LEU A 75 14.25 -3.91 -5.59
N ALA A 76 15.44 -4.47 -5.80
CA ALA A 76 16.16 -5.26 -4.79
C ALA A 76 16.41 -4.50 -3.47
N ASP A 77 16.58 -3.20 -3.54
CA ASP A 77 16.86 -2.34 -2.39
C ASP A 77 15.59 -1.82 -1.67
N HIS A 78 14.41 -2.00 -2.27
CA HIS A 78 13.17 -1.43 -1.77
C HIS A 78 12.32 -2.48 -1.04
N LYS A 79 11.87 -2.16 0.16
CA LYS A 79 11.05 -3.05 0.99
C LYS A 79 9.55 -2.90 0.78
N LEU A 80 9.14 -1.80 0.16
CA LEU A 80 7.73 -1.51 -0.13
C LEU A 80 7.63 -0.80 -1.48
N PHE A 81 6.65 -1.21 -2.26
CA PHE A 81 6.22 -0.57 -3.51
C PHE A 81 4.81 -0.04 -3.33
N ILE A 82 4.61 1.28 -3.43
CA ILE A 82 3.31 1.94 -3.38
C ILE A 82 2.95 2.38 -4.81
N GLN A 83 1.83 1.87 -5.35
CA GLN A 83 1.32 2.21 -6.68
C GLN A 83 0.13 3.16 -6.52
N LEU A 84 0.39 4.45 -6.74
CA LEU A 84 -0.62 5.51 -6.68
C LEU A 84 -1.24 5.69 -8.06
N ASN A 85 -2.32 4.97 -8.33
CA ASN A 85 -3.14 5.07 -9.55
C ASN A 85 -2.43 4.79 -10.89
N TYR A 86 -1.19 4.36 -10.91
CA TYR A 86 -0.49 4.08 -12.17
C TYR A 86 -0.99 2.76 -12.77
N PRO A 87 -1.64 2.79 -13.97
CA PRO A 87 -2.29 1.60 -14.50
C PRO A 87 -1.29 0.56 -15.01
N PRO A 88 -1.55 -0.75 -14.78
CA PRO A 88 -0.66 -1.83 -15.19
C PRO A 88 -0.40 -1.92 -16.70
N TYR A 89 -1.32 -1.50 -17.55
CA TYR A 89 -1.13 -1.55 -19.00
C TYR A 89 -0.05 -0.60 -19.54
N ARG A 90 0.40 0.38 -18.73
CA ARG A 90 1.50 1.30 -19.10
C ARG A 90 2.90 0.76 -18.78
N TRP A 91 3.02 -0.49 -18.36
CA TRP A 91 4.30 -1.06 -17.98
C TRP A 91 4.97 -1.78 -19.16
N SER A 92 6.29 -1.58 -19.32
CA SER A 92 7.10 -2.36 -20.25
C SER A 92 7.24 -3.81 -19.80
N ASP A 93 7.48 -4.74 -20.71
CA ASP A 93 7.64 -6.17 -20.37
C ASP A 93 8.80 -6.41 -19.38
N LYS A 94 9.87 -5.63 -19.49
CA LYS A 94 10.99 -5.67 -18.54
C LYS A 94 10.55 -5.28 -17.11
N ALA A 95 9.74 -4.23 -16.99
CA ALA A 95 9.21 -3.79 -15.71
C ALA A 95 8.22 -4.79 -15.13
N LYS A 96 7.36 -5.38 -15.97
CA LYS A 96 6.44 -6.46 -15.59
C LYS A 96 7.20 -7.65 -14.99
N ALA A 97 8.18 -8.19 -15.71
CA ALA A 97 8.98 -9.32 -15.25
C ALA A 97 9.71 -9.04 -13.92
N ALA A 98 10.24 -7.83 -13.75
CA ALA A 98 10.90 -7.43 -12.50
C ALA A 98 9.92 -7.35 -11.33
N PHE A 99 8.72 -6.85 -11.56
CA PHE A 99 7.68 -6.74 -10.54
C PHE A 99 7.09 -8.12 -10.18
N GLU A 100 6.84 -8.99 -11.15
CA GLU A 100 6.42 -10.38 -10.92
C GLU A 100 7.40 -11.10 -10.00
N ASP A 101 8.68 -11.03 -10.29
CA ASP A 101 9.74 -11.60 -9.47
C ASP A 101 9.80 -11.00 -8.06
N TYR A 102 9.57 -9.68 -7.95
CA TYR A 102 9.52 -8.98 -6.66
C TYR A 102 8.38 -9.47 -5.78
N ILE A 103 7.20 -9.67 -6.35
CA ILE A 103 6.01 -10.13 -5.64
C ILE A 103 6.05 -11.64 -5.37
N ASP A 104 6.34 -12.45 -6.39
CA ASP A 104 6.29 -13.92 -6.29
C ASP A 104 7.37 -14.48 -5.37
N ASN A 105 8.53 -13.83 -5.32
CA ASN A 105 9.63 -14.23 -4.45
C ASN A 105 9.66 -13.50 -3.09
N GLY A 106 8.69 -12.61 -2.81
CA GLY A 106 8.58 -11.95 -1.52
C GLY A 106 9.74 -11.01 -1.21
N LYS A 107 10.31 -10.36 -2.24
CA LYS A 107 11.47 -9.46 -2.10
C LYS A 107 11.11 -8.16 -1.40
N GLY A 108 9.82 -7.77 -1.47
CA GLY A 108 9.26 -6.63 -0.77
C GLY A 108 7.73 -6.73 -0.67
N ALA A 109 7.06 -5.67 -0.28
CA ALA A 109 5.61 -5.59 -0.16
C ALA A 109 5.02 -4.67 -1.23
N TRP A 110 3.71 -4.77 -1.47
CA TRP A 110 2.99 -3.90 -2.41
C TRP A 110 1.71 -3.34 -1.80
N ILE A 111 1.45 -2.06 -2.11
CA ILE A 111 0.18 -1.37 -1.86
C ILE A 111 -0.26 -0.73 -3.17
N GLY A 112 -1.44 -1.09 -3.66
CA GLY A 112 -2.02 -0.51 -4.87
C GLY A 112 -3.34 0.19 -4.62
N PHE A 113 -3.58 1.26 -5.34
CA PHE A 113 -4.80 2.05 -5.26
C PHE A 113 -5.50 2.10 -6.60
N HIS A 114 -6.83 2.00 -6.56
CA HIS A 114 -7.82 2.34 -7.57
C HIS A 114 -7.38 1.98 -9.01
N HIS A 115 -6.74 2.91 -9.73
CA HIS A 115 -6.27 2.74 -11.11
C HIS A 115 -5.28 1.58 -11.28
N ALA A 116 -4.67 1.08 -10.20
CA ALA A 116 -3.85 -0.12 -10.24
C ALA A 116 -4.63 -1.38 -10.67
N ALA A 117 -5.96 -1.36 -10.71
CA ALA A 117 -6.80 -2.43 -11.24
C ALA A 117 -7.31 -2.22 -12.68
N LEU A 118 -6.87 -1.21 -13.39
CA LEU A 118 -7.08 -1.07 -14.83
C LEU A 118 -6.08 -1.93 -15.60
N LEU A 119 -6.45 -3.19 -15.84
CA LEU A 119 -5.52 -4.26 -16.15
C LEU A 119 -5.17 -4.43 -17.64
N GLY A 120 -5.73 -3.71 -18.52
CA GLY A 120 -5.59 -3.90 -19.97
C GLY A 120 -6.89 -4.37 -20.60
N GLU A 121 -6.89 -4.61 -21.93
CA GLU A 121 -8.08 -4.65 -22.77
C GLU A 121 -8.96 -3.38 -22.64
N PHE A 122 -8.55 -2.49 -21.75
CA PHE A 122 -9.07 -1.15 -21.60
C PHE A 122 -8.24 -0.24 -22.52
N ASP A 123 -8.89 0.62 -23.28
CA ASP A 123 -8.24 1.49 -24.27
C ASP A 123 -7.33 0.76 -25.29
N GLY A 124 -7.61 -0.50 -25.59
CA GLY A 124 -6.88 -1.28 -26.58
C GLY A 124 -5.53 -1.84 -26.16
N PHE A 125 -5.18 -1.74 -24.88
CA PHE A 125 -3.96 -2.35 -24.35
C PHE A 125 -4.12 -3.86 -24.12
N ALA A 126 -3.05 -4.62 -24.30
CA ALA A 126 -3.04 -6.05 -23.98
C ALA A 126 -3.21 -6.29 -22.48
N MET A 127 -3.96 -7.33 -22.12
CA MET A 127 -4.12 -7.75 -20.74
C MET A 127 -2.77 -8.22 -20.17
N TRP A 128 -2.50 -7.83 -18.94
CA TRP A 128 -1.44 -8.44 -18.14
C TRP A 128 -2.04 -9.51 -17.23
N ASP A 129 -2.14 -10.73 -17.75
CA ASP A 129 -2.86 -11.83 -17.10
C ASP A 129 -2.29 -12.16 -15.71
N TRP A 130 -0.95 -12.14 -15.54
CA TRP A 130 -0.34 -12.34 -14.24
C TRP A 130 -0.85 -11.32 -13.19
N PHE A 131 -1.00 -10.05 -13.58
CA PHE A 131 -1.47 -9.00 -12.67
C PHE A 131 -2.98 -9.17 -12.37
N SER A 132 -3.76 -9.60 -13.34
CA SER A 132 -5.16 -9.99 -13.13
C SER A 132 -5.24 -11.11 -12.09
N ASP A 133 -4.48 -12.18 -12.25
CA ASP A 133 -4.41 -13.29 -11.30
C ASP A 133 -3.90 -12.84 -9.92
N PHE A 134 -2.95 -11.94 -9.89
CA PHE A 134 -2.47 -11.32 -8.65
C PHE A 134 -3.61 -10.60 -7.90
N LEU A 135 -4.47 -9.91 -8.59
CA LEU A 135 -5.65 -9.23 -8.03
C LEU A 135 -6.88 -10.13 -7.84
N GLY A 136 -6.78 -11.44 -8.11
CA GLY A 136 -7.86 -12.41 -7.91
C GLY A 136 -8.53 -12.90 -9.19
N GLY A 137 -7.93 -12.67 -10.36
CA GLY A 137 -8.41 -13.05 -11.66
C GLY A 137 -9.52 -12.14 -12.18
N ILE A 138 -9.54 -10.89 -11.75
CA ILE A 138 -10.54 -9.90 -12.13
C ILE A 138 -10.21 -9.19 -13.44
N ARG A 139 -11.25 -8.65 -14.09
CA ARG A 139 -11.15 -7.68 -15.19
C ARG A 139 -12.06 -6.50 -14.89
N PHE A 140 -11.60 -5.30 -15.17
CA PHE A 140 -12.43 -4.10 -15.05
C PHE A 140 -13.67 -4.22 -15.95
N LYS A 141 -14.83 -3.87 -15.41
CA LYS A 141 -16.11 -3.95 -16.13
C LYS A 141 -16.77 -2.60 -16.29
N ASN A 142 -16.94 -1.86 -15.20
CA ASN A 142 -17.64 -0.60 -15.16
C ASN A 142 -17.30 0.16 -13.87
N TYR A 143 -17.78 1.38 -13.74
CA TYR A 143 -17.56 2.22 -12.57
C TYR A 143 -18.74 3.15 -12.29
N VAL A 144 -18.84 3.63 -11.05
CA VAL A 144 -19.86 4.60 -10.62
C VAL A 144 -19.36 6.01 -10.89
N ALA A 145 -19.56 6.51 -12.11
CA ALA A 145 -19.04 7.81 -12.58
C ALA A 145 -19.56 9.02 -11.79
N SER A 146 -20.72 8.91 -11.13
CA SER A 146 -21.31 9.99 -10.33
C SER A 146 -20.55 10.30 -9.04
N ARG A 147 -19.55 9.50 -8.69
CA ARG A 147 -18.78 9.60 -7.43
C ARG A 147 -19.68 9.69 -6.21
N VAL A 148 -19.94 8.57 -5.62
CA VAL A 148 -20.89 8.46 -4.53
C VAL A 148 -20.20 8.11 -3.22
N ASP A 149 -20.79 8.59 -2.11
CA ASP A 149 -20.40 8.14 -0.78
C ASP A 149 -20.73 6.67 -0.62
N GLY A 150 -19.91 5.93 0.11
CA GLY A 150 -20.15 4.53 0.39
C GLY A 150 -19.62 4.14 1.76
N GLU A 151 -20.37 3.31 2.48
CA GLU A 151 -19.99 2.81 3.79
C GLU A 151 -19.20 1.50 3.64
N VAL A 152 -17.95 1.52 4.11
CA VAL A 152 -17.04 0.38 4.06
C VAL A 152 -17.11 -0.39 5.36
N TYR A 153 -17.40 -1.69 5.28
CA TYR A 153 -17.46 -2.63 6.39
C TYR A 153 -16.22 -3.52 6.42
N ILE A 154 -15.55 -3.58 7.58
CA ILE A 154 -14.39 -4.43 7.79
C ILE A 154 -14.84 -5.86 8.05
N GLU A 155 -14.41 -6.81 7.22
CA GLU A 155 -14.68 -8.23 7.39
C GLU A 155 -13.65 -8.91 8.30
N ASP A 156 -12.36 -8.73 8.04
CA ASP A 156 -11.29 -9.28 8.89
C ASP A 156 -10.78 -8.23 9.89
N LYS A 157 -11.52 -8.07 10.99
CA LYS A 157 -11.16 -7.13 12.08
C LYS A 157 -9.83 -7.46 12.77
N LYS A 158 -9.29 -8.67 12.58
CA LYS A 158 -8.01 -9.08 13.19
C LYS A 158 -6.81 -8.70 12.34
N HIS A 159 -7.03 -8.36 11.07
CA HIS A 159 -5.94 -7.96 10.20
C HIS A 159 -5.28 -6.66 10.70
N PRO A 160 -3.94 -6.59 10.81
CA PRO A 160 -3.24 -5.47 11.44
C PRO A 160 -3.50 -4.09 10.83
N ILE A 161 -3.86 -4.04 9.54
CA ILE A 161 -4.17 -2.76 8.88
C ILE A 161 -5.37 -2.04 9.50
N PHE A 162 -6.28 -2.76 10.17
CA PHE A 162 -7.45 -2.19 10.83
C PHE A 162 -7.25 -1.84 12.31
N HIS A 163 -6.01 -1.89 12.79
CA HIS A 163 -5.71 -1.56 14.18
C HIS A 163 -6.20 -0.16 14.56
N LYS A 164 -7.06 -0.09 15.60
CA LYS A 164 -7.70 1.15 16.08
C LYS A 164 -8.58 1.86 15.03
N LEU A 165 -9.17 1.13 14.11
CA LEU A 165 -10.24 1.62 13.24
C LEU A 165 -11.60 1.13 13.74
N PRO A 166 -12.69 1.88 13.47
CA PRO A 166 -14.05 1.40 13.72
C PRO A 166 -14.37 0.22 12.81
N SER A 167 -15.44 -0.52 13.11
CA SER A 167 -15.86 -1.69 12.30
C SER A 167 -16.35 -1.33 10.90
N HIS A 168 -16.71 -0.09 10.69
CA HIS A 168 -17.14 0.49 9.41
C HIS A 168 -16.84 1.99 9.40
N PHE A 169 -16.69 2.56 8.22
CA PHE A 169 -16.43 3.98 8.02
C PHE A 169 -16.92 4.42 6.63
N ASN A 170 -17.32 5.68 6.52
CA ASN A 170 -17.74 6.25 5.26
C ASN A 170 -16.54 6.75 4.44
N LEU A 171 -16.56 6.48 3.13
CA LEU A 171 -15.68 7.09 2.16
C LEU A 171 -16.50 8.00 1.25
N PRO A 172 -16.21 9.32 1.23
CA PRO A 172 -16.99 10.26 0.45
C PRO A 172 -16.57 10.27 -1.02
N LYS A 173 -17.54 10.42 -1.91
CA LYS A 173 -17.35 10.76 -3.34
C LYS A 173 -16.36 9.86 -4.08
N GLU A 174 -16.39 8.56 -3.82
CA GLU A 174 -15.55 7.59 -4.51
C GLU A 174 -16.16 7.14 -5.85
N GLU A 175 -15.26 6.76 -6.75
CA GLU A 175 -15.59 6.13 -8.01
C GLU A 175 -15.43 4.60 -7.86
N TRP A 176 -16.53 3.94 -7.47
CA TRP A 176 -16.51 2.49 -7.19
C TRP A 176 -16.42 1.69 -8.49
N TYR A 177 -15.30 0.98 -8.68
CA TYR A 177 -15.11 0.07 -9.81
C TYR A 177 -15.89 -1.21 -9.61
N THR A 178 -16.43 -1.76 -10.71
CA THR A 178 -16.98 -3.10 -10.75
C THR A 178 -16.11 -3.97 -11.67
N PHE A 179 -16.07 -5.26 -11.37
CA PHE A 179 -15.28 -6.23 -12.10
C PHE A 179 -16.18 -7.30 -12.71
N ASP A 180 -15.65 -8.04 -13.71
CA ASP A 180 -16.35 -9.14 -14.38
C ASP A 180 -16.69 -10.29 -13.41
N LYS A 181 -15.90 -10.47 -12.37
CA LYS A 181 -16.10 -11.44 -11.30
C LYS A 181 -15.62 -10.93 -9.94
N ASN A 182 -16.05 -11.61 -8.89
CA ASN A 182 -15.66 -11.26 -7.54
C ASN A 182 -14.25 -11.80 -7.22
N PRO A 183 -13.31 -10.98 -6.71
CA PRO A 183 -11.97 -11.43 -6.36
C PRO A 183 -11.93 -12.43 -5.20
N ARG A 184 -13.00 -12.52 -4.40
CA ARG A 184 -13.10 -13.35 -3.19
C ARG A 184 -12.72 -14.82 -3.39
N ALA A 185 -13.02 -15.38 -4.57
CA ALA A 185 -12.68 -16.76 -4.88
C ALA A 185 -11.16 -17.05 -4.85
N ASN A 186 -10.33 -16.05 -5.09
CA ASN A 186 -8.89 -16.20 -5.24
C ASN A 186 -8.06 -15.35 -4.28
N THR A 187 -8.70 -14.47 -3.50
CA THR A 187 -8.06 -13.55 -2.56
C THR A 187 -8.68 -13.64 -1.18
N HIS A 188 -8.03 -13.03 -0.20
CA HIS A 188 -8.60 -12.82 1.12
C HIS A 188 -9.17 -11.40 1.18
N VAL A 189 -10.50 -11.29 1.16
CA VAL A 189 -11.20 -10.01 1.27
C VAL A 189 -11.13 -9.52 2.72
N LEU A 190 -10.76 -8.27 2.88
CA LEU A 190 -10.56 -7.62 4.17
C LEU A 190 -11.67 -6.63 4.50
N ALA A 191 -12.26 -6.01 3.48
CA ALA A 191 -13.40 -5.11 3.62
C ALA A 191 -14.25 -5.04 2.36
N ASN A 192 -15.53 -4.77 2.55
CA ASN A 192 -16.58 -4.62 1.54
C ASN A 192 -17.21 -3.23 1.64
N VAL A 193 -17.76 -2.71 0.55
CA VAL A 193 -18.67 -1.56 0.59
C VAL A 193 -20.12 -2.03 0.58
N ASP A 194 -20.98 -1.41 1.39
CA ASP A 194 -22.42 -1.59 1.30
C ASP A 194 -22.99 -0.73 0.18
N GLU A 195 -23.33 -1.35 -0.93
CA GLU A 195 -23.88 -0.66 -2.10
C GLU A 195 -25.27 -0.03 -1.85
N ASN A 196 -25.95 -0.39 -0.76
CA ASN A 196 -27.20 0.26 -0.34
C ASN A 196 -26.93 1.58 0.40
N SER A 197 -25.72 1.79 0.86
CA SER A 197 -25.28 3.04 1.50
C SER A 197 -24.94 4.15 0.50
N TYR A 198 -24.83 3.84 -0.80
CA TYR A 198 -24.45 4.80 -1.83
C TYR A 198 -25.32 6.05 -1.86
N LYS A 199 -24.67 7.23 -1.80
CA LYS A 199 -25.34 8.54 -1.84
C LYS A 199 -24.63 9.45 -2.86
N PRO A 200 -25.32 9.82 -3.99
CA PRO A 200 -26.62 9.31 -4.43
C PRO A 200 -26.61 7.82 -4.78
N SER A 201 -27.77 7.20 -4.80
CA SER A 201 -27.90 5.78 -5.19
C SER A 201 -27.55 5.58 -6.67
N THR A 202 -27.07 4.38 -6.99
CA THR A 202 -26.74 3.99 -8.38
C THR A 202 -27.22 2.58 -8.68
N THR A 203 -27.43 2.30 -9.95
CA THR A 203 -27.74 0.94 -10.46
C THR A 203 -26.50 0.12 -10.77
N ILE A 204 -25.29 0.75 -10.80
CA ILE A 204 -24.02 0.07 -11.02
C ILE A 204 -23.61 -0.60 -9.72
N LYS A 205 -23.72 -1.91 -9.67
CA LYS A 205 -23.52 -2.73 -8.48
C LYS A 205 -22.87 -4.07 -8.81
N MET A 206 -22.16 -4.65 -7.86
CA MET A 206 -21.63 -6.02 -7.88
C MET A 206 -22.46 -6.97 -7.00
N GLY A 207 -23.19 -6.44 -6.02
CA GLY A 207 -23.87 -7.22 -4.98
C GLY A 207 -22.95 -7.45 -3.78
N ASP A 208 -22.06 -8.44 -3.85
CA ASP A 208 -20.91 -8.56 -2.94
C ASP A 208 -19.76 -7.76 -3.54
N HIS A 209 -19.35 -6.66 -2.88
CA HIS A 209 -18.45 -5.66 -3.44
C HIS A 209 -17.17 -5.46 -2.61
N PRO A 210 -16.16 -6.35 -2.75
CA PRO A 210 -14.86 -6.19 -2.11
C PRO A 210 -14.17 -4.89 -2.52
N VAL A 211 -13.66 -4.15 -1.51
CA VAL A 211 -12.97 -2.88 -1.74
C VAL A 211 -11.55 -2.84 -1.14
N ILE A 212 -11.24 -3.80 -0.26
CA ILE A 212 -9.87 -4.03 0.25
C ILE A 212 -9.64 -5.53 0.28
N TRP A 213 -8.53 -5.97 -0.33
CA TRP A 213 -8.13 -7.38 -0.27
C TRP A 213 -6.63 -7.59 -0.38
N THR A 214 -6.20 -8.80 -0.05
CA THR A 214 -4.83 -9.30 -0.19
C THR A 214 -4.85 -10.64 -0.91
N ASN A 215 -3.80 -10.96 -1.65
CA ASN A 215 -3.61 -12.28 -2.22
C ASN A 215 -2.60 -13.09 -1.37
N PRO A 216 -3.08 -14.00 -0.52
CA PRO A 216 -2.21 -14.78 0.38
C PRO A 216 -1.41 -15.88 -0.35
N LYS A 217 -1.70 -16.15 -1.64
CA LYS A 217 -0.94 -17.10 -2.47
C LYS A 217 0.42 -16.51 -2.90
N LYS A 218 0.60 -15.19 -2.79
CA LYS A 218 1.86 -14.50 -3.11
C LYS A 218 2.77 -14.42 -1.88
N LYS A 219 4.09 -14.58 -2.06
CA LYS A 219 5.05 -14.49 -0.95
C LYS A 219 5.17 -13.07 -0.40
N ALA A 220 5.06 -12.05 -1.27
CA ALA A 220 5.04 -10.67 -0.86
C ALA A 220 3.76 -10.32 -0.10
N LYS A 221 3.88 -9.53 0.98
CA LYS A 221 2.72 -8.87 1.56
C LYS A 221 2.15 -7.90 0.53
N ASN A 222 0.83 -7.91 0.37
CA ASN A 222 0.18 -7.08 -0.64
C ASN A 222 -1.20 -6.63 -0.16
N ILE A 223 -1.57 -5.41 -0.49
CA ILE A 223 -2.92 -4.86 -0.25
C ILE A 223 -3.32 -4.07 -1.50
N TYR A 224 -4.52 -4.32 -1.98
CA TYR A 224 -5.19 -3.47 -2.95
C TYR A 224 -6.34 -2.71 -2.29
N PHE A 225 -6.42 -1.41 -2.60
CA PHE A 225 -7.53 -0.53 -2.27
C PHE A 225 -8.26 -0.14 -3.55
N LEU A 226 -9.55 -0.48 -3.63
CA LEU A 226 -10.38 -0.11 -4.79
C LEU A 226 -10.58 1.41 -4.87
N PHE A 227 -10.60 2.09 -3.76
CA PHE A 227 -10.72 3.54 -3.66
C PHE A 227 -9.38 4.27 -3.82
N GLY A 228 -9.44 5.57 -4.09
CA GLY A 228 -8.26 6.40 -4.35
C GLY A 228 -8.47 7.36 -5.51
N HIS A 229 -9.71 7.72 -5.79
CA HIS A 229 -10.05 8.57 -6.93
C HIS A 229 -9.68 10.04 -6.70
N HIS A 230 -9.81 10.58 -5.48
CA HIS A 230 -9.61 12.00 -5.22
C HIS A 230 -8.89 12.30 -3.91
N GLY A 231 -8.23 13.49 -3.85
CA GLY A 231 -7.43 13.91 -2.69
C GLY A 231 -8.20 14.13 -1.40
N GLY A 232 -9.52 14.40 -1.48
CA GLY A 232 -10.38 14.58 -0.31
C GLY A 232 -10.49 13.35 0.61
N LEU A 233 -10.05 12.17 0.15
CA LEU A 233 -9.92 11.00 1.02
C LEU A 233 -8.98 11.25 2.21
N PHE A 234 -7.98 12.08 2.04
CA PHE A 234 -7.01 12.39 3.10
C PHE A 234 -7.58 13.28 4.21
N ASP A 235 -8.79 13.81 4.05
CA ASP A 235 -9.54 14.49 5.13
C ASP A 235 -10.17 13.46 6.09
N SER A 236 -10.33 12.19 5.67
CA SER A 236 -10.78 11.11 6.53
C SER A 236 -9.67 10.62 7.45
N LYS A 237 -9.95 10.66 8.76
CA LYS A 237 -9.03 10.12 9.78
C LYS A 237 -8.92 8.60 9.67
N GLU A 238 -10.00 7.94 9.28
CA GLU A 238 -10.07 6.50 9.08
C GLU A 238 -9.19 6.09 7.89
N PHE A 239 -9.29 6.79 6.76
CA PHE A 239 -8.45 6.52 5.60
C PHE A 239 -6.97 6.75 5.89
N THR A 240 -6.60 7.89 6.46
CA THR A 240 -5.19 8.21 6.76
C THR A 240 -4.61 7.25 7.79
N LYS A 241 -5.42 6.81 8.77
CA LYS A 241 -5.01 5.79 9.74
C LYS A 241 -4.84 4.42 9.09
N LEU A 242 -5.77 4.02 8.21
CA LEU A 242 -5.71 2.79 7.44
C LEU A 242 -4.44 2.74 6.58
N PHE A 243 -4.14 3.81 5.86
CA PHE A 243 -2.95 3.88 5.01
C PHE A 243 -1.66 3.81 5.84
N ALA A 244 -1.58 4.53 6.97
CA ALA A 244 -0.45 4.45 7.89
C ALA A 244 -0.24 3.02 8.43
N ASN A 245 -1.32 2.39 8.92
CA ASN A 245 -1.26 1.01 9.40
C ASN A 245 -0.81 0.03 8.30
N THR A 246 -1.26 0.26 7.06
CA THR A 246 -0.90 -0.59 5.91
C THR A 246 0.59 -0.47 5.58
N ILE A 247 1.15 0.74 5.59
CA ILE A 247 2.58 0.96 5.42
C ILE A 247 3.35 0.24 6.54
N GLU A 248 2.98 0.46 7.80
CA GLU A 248 3.63 -0.17 8.95
C GLU A 248 3.59 -1.71 8.89
N TRP A 249 2.44 -2.27 8.51
CA TRP A 249 2.30 -3.72 8.36
C TRP A 249 3.16 -4.26 7.22
N SER A 250 3.21 -3.54 6.10
CA SER A 250 3.94 -3.94 4.89
C SER A 250 5.45 -4.02 5.12
N ILE A 251 6.03 -3.08 5.88
CA ILE A 251 7.47 -3.00 6.11
C ILE A 251 7.98 -3.87 7.27
N LYS A 252 7.07 -4.38 8.13
CA LYS A 252 7.47 -5.31 9.21
C LYS A 252 7.92 -6.63 8.60
N THR A 253 9.10 -7.09 8.97
CA THR A 253 9.54 -8.48 8.73
C THR A 253 8.55 -9.46 9.36
N LYS A 254 8.35 -10.59 8.67
CA LYS A 254 7.55 -11.71 9.22
C LYS A 254 8.23 -12.29 10.44
#